data_c3097a16e29d67ee2f343d53f958bb67
#
_entry.id   c3097a16e29d67ee2f343d53f958bb67
#
_cell.length_a   1.000
_cell.length_b   1.000
_cell.length_c   1.000
_cell.angle_alpha   90.00
_cell.angle_beta   90.00
_cell.angle_gamma   90.00
#
_symmetry.space_group_name_H-M   'P 1'
#
loop_
_entity.id
_entity.type
_entity.pdbx_description
1 polymer ?
#
loop_
_entity_poly.entity_id
_entity_poly.type
_entity_poly.pdbx_seq_one_letter_code
_entity_poly.pdbx_strand_id
1 'polypeptide(L)'
;MPRHYNTYGPNAKHGQEVVQPFKFNDWQKMEQICLMEKEAAPAGSLAYYRAYRSYILLLIGVNVGARISDLIEFTPRTFAGGRCEFRAHKTGKLVRYEIDHEIYSEIQKYVDEFHFSINTFLFRASYGKEIISDRIYRQMAWREIHRLAKLANVEYCVGTHSLRKSYARWLYDAGMNLSDVAALLQHEDPMTTLRYICIDSESTKDKREHIRFVPKFRP
;
A
#
# COMPACT_ATOMS: atom_id res chain seq x y z
N MET A 1 -31.10 -5.24 -12.59
CA MET A 1 -30.47 -4.98 -11.28
C MET A 1 -29.16 -5.73 -11.26
N PRO A 2 -27.98 -5.06 -11.12
CA PRO A 2 -26.71 -5.76 -11.01
C PRO A 2 -26.70 -6.53 -9.69
N ARG A 3 -26.35 -7.81 -9.75
CA ARG A 3 -26.20 -8.66 -8.57
C ARG A 3 -24.99 -8.15 -7.77
N HIS A 4 -25.19 -7.73 -6.54
CA HIS A 4 -24.11 -7.47 -5.59
C HIS A 4 -23.38 -8.78 -5.35
N TYR A 5 -22.17 -8.89 -5.88
CA TYR A 5 -21.28 -10.01 -5.63
C TYR A 5 -20.82 -10.01 -4.17
N ASN A 6 -20.74 -11.20 -3.63
CA ASN A 6 -20.42 -11.51 -2.23
C ASN A 6 -19.04 -10.94 -1.87
N THR A 7 -19.00 -9.75 -1.30
CA THR A 7 -17.79 -9.04 -0.83
C THR A 7 -17.24 -9.61 0.48
N TYR A 8 -17.79 -10.74 0.93
CA TYR A 8 -17.42 -11.35 2.21
C TYR A 8 -16.29 -12.37 2.02
N GLY A 9 -15.13 -12.12 2.66
CA GLY A 9 -14.08 -13.13 2.77
C GLY A 9 -14.47 -14.24 3.74
N PRO A 10 -13.81 -15.41 3.70
CA PRO A 10 -14.18 -16.60 4.49
C PRO A 10 -14.12 -16.40 6.01
N ASN A 11 -13.55 -15.28 6.49
CA ASN A 11 -13.47 -14.93 7.91
C ASN A 11 -14.27 -13.64 8.25
N ALA A 12 -15.06 -13.11 7.32
CA ALA A 12 -15.93 -11.98 7.64
C ALA A 12 -17.08 -12.47 8.53
N LYS A 13 -17.28 -11.86 9.66
CA LYS A 13 -18.51 -12.01 10.42
C LYS A 13 -19.66 -11.57 9.54
N HIS A 14 -20.80 -12.26 9.59
CA HIS A 14 -21.98 -11.92 8.79
C HIS A 14 -22.23 -10.41 8.80
N GLY A 15 -22.19 -9.76 7.62
CA GLY A 15 -22.42 -8.32 7.46
C GLY A 15 -21.17 -7.42 7.40
N GLN A 16 -19.94 -7.94 7.57
CA GLN A 16 -18.73 -7.12 7.43
C GLN A 16 -18.19 -7.15 5.99
N GLU A 17 -18.08 -5.98 5.39
CA GLU A 17 -17.42 -5.82 4.09
C GLU A 17 -15.92 -6.15 4.20
N VAL A 18 -15.42 -6.87 3.20
CA VAL A 18 -13.99 -7.21 3.10
C VAL A 18 -13.21 -6.02 2.57
N VAL A 19 -12.20 -5.59 3.31
CA VAL A 19 -11.25 -4.58 2.85
C VAL A 19 -10.63 -5.03 1.51
N GLN A 20 -10.74 -4.17 0.49
CA GLN A 20 -10.27 -4.45 -0.88
C GLN A 20 -8.87 -3.86 -1.14
N PRO A 21 -8.09 -4.39 -2.11
CA PRO A 21 -6.98 -3.66 -2.70
C PRO A 21 -7.48 -2.41 -3.41
N PHE A 22 -6.66 -1.38 -3.52
CA PHE A 22 -6.99 -0.22 -4.35
C PHE A 22 -6.99 -0.61 -5.82
N LYS A 23 -7.94 -0.11 -6.58
CA LYS A 23 -7.80 0.02 -8.02
C LYS A 23 -6.70 1.03 -8.32
N PHE A 24 -5.87 0.77 -9.32
CA PHE A 24 -4.72 1.63 -9.62
C PHE A 24 -5.12 3.11 -9.83
N ASN A 25 -6.17 3.35 -10.62
CA ASN A 25 -6.67 4.72 -10.86
C ASN A 25 -7.18 5.42 -9.59
N ASP A 26 -7.75 4.69 -8.65
CA ASP A 26 -8.24 5.29 -7.39
C ASP A 26 -7.08 5.64 -6.47
N TRP A 27 -6.04 4.79 -6.42
CA TRP A 27 -4.80 5.11 -5.72
C TRP A 27 -4.12 6.34 -6.34
N GLN A 28 -4.03 6.44 -7.67
CA GLN A 28 -3.49 7.63 -8.34
C GLN A 28 -4.24 8.91 -7.99
N LYS A 29 -5.58 8.88 -7.91
CA LYS A 29 -6.36 10.03 -7.45
C LYS A 29 -6.04 10.41 -6.00
N MET A 30 -5.90 9.42 -5.11
CA MET A 30 -5.51 9.66 -3.71
C MET A 30 -4.11 10.29 -3.62
N GLU A 31 -3.16 9.81 -4.42
CA GLU A 31 -1.82 10.36 -4.55
C GLU A 31 -1.86 11.81 -5.04
N GLN A 32 -2.58 12.09 -6.12
CA GLN A 32 -2.77 13.45 -6.66
C GLN A 32 -3.36 14.40 -5.63
N ILE A 33 -4.35 13.95 -4.84
CA ILE A 33 -4.93 14.75 -3.75
C ILE A 33 -3.84 15.15 -2.75
N CYS A 34 -2.98 14.20 -2.33
CA CYS A 34 -1.89 14.52 -1.42
C CYS A 34 -0.91 15.55 -2.02
N LEU A 35 -0.56 15.42 -3.30
CA LEU A 35 0.33 16.35 -3.98
C LEU A 35 -0.31 17.74 -4.12
N MET A 36 -1.58 17.82 -4.49
CA MET A 36 -2.33 19.10 -4.55
C MET A 36 -2.42 19.77 -3.16
N GLU A 37 -2.72 19.01 -2.11
CA GLU A 37 -2.74 19.53 -0.73
C GLU A 37 -1.37 20.04 -0.29
N LYS A 38 -0.29 19.33 -0.68
CA LYS A 38 1.08 19.74 -0.41
C LYS A 38 1.42 21.06 -1.13
N GLU A 39 1.09 21.17 -2.41
CA GLU A 39 1.36 22.38 -3.21
C GLU A 39 0.55 23.59 -2.74
N ALA A 40 -0.68 23.39 -2.31
CA ALA A 40 -1.55 24.45 -1.81
C ALA A 40 -1.16 24.93 -0.40
N ALA A 41 -0.39 24.15 0.37
CA ALA A 41 0.02 24.51 1.72
C ALA A 41 1.31 25.34 1.72
N PRO A 42 1.44 26.35 2.59
CA PRO A 42 2.70 27.06 2.75
C PRO A 42 3.84 26.12 3.09
N ALA A 43 4.97 26.25 2.38
CA ALA A 43 6.18 25.43 2.64
C ALA A 43 6.57 25.46 4.12
N GLY A 44 6.94 24.32 4.68
CA GLY A 44 7.30 24.18 6.08
C GLY A 44 6.13 24.24 7.07
N SER A 45 4.90 24.51 6.60
CA SER A 45 3.73 24.48 7.47
C SER A 45 3.35 23.03 7.89
N LEU A 46 2.58 22.92 8.96
CA LEU A 46 2.07 21.63 9.40
C LEU A 46 1.12 20.97 8.38
N ALA A 47 0.39 21.78 7.61
CA ALA A 47 -0.45 21.29 6.52
C ALA A 47 0.42 20.68 5.41
N TYR A 48 1.48 21.38 5.00
CA TYR A 48 2.48 20.88 4.06
C TYR A 48 3.09 19.55 4.51
N TYR A 49 3.55 19.49 5.77
CA TYR A 49 4.08 18.26 6.34
C TYR A 49 3.08 17.10 6.30
N ARG A 50 1.83 17.34 6.72
CA ARG A 50 0.80 16.30 6.76
C ARG A 50 0.48 15.76 5.37
N ALA A 51 0.35 16.64 4.39
CA ALA A 51 0.09 16.26 3.00
C ALA A 51 1.27 15.43 2.43
N TYR A 52 2.50 15.87 2.65
CA TYR A 52 3.67 15.15 2.18
C TYR A 52 3.84 13.80 2.88
N ARG A 53 3.63 13.75 4.20
CA ARG A 53 3.61 12.48 4.95
C ARG A 53 2.57 11.50 4.41
N SER A 54 1.38 11.98 4.05
CA SER A 54 0.31 11.15 3.49
C SER A 54 0.68 10.61 2.12
N TYR A 55 1.28 11.43 1.27
CA TYR A 55 1.85 11.01 -0.02
C TYR A 55 2.87 9.88 0.17
N ILE A 56 3.87 10.07 1.04
CA ILE A 56 4.90 9.07 1.31
C ILE A 56 4.32 7.79 1.94
N LEU A 57 3.28 7.91 2.78
CA LEU A 57 2.59 6.74 3.35
C LEU A 57 1.93 5.90 2.25
N LEU A 58 1.24 6.53 1.30
CA LEU A 58 0.64 5.84 0.16
C LEU A 58 1.71 5.22 -0.74
N LEU A 59 2.74 5.99 -1.10
CA LEU A 59 3.82 5.55 -1.97
C LEU A 59 4.54 4.32 -1.40
N ILE A 60 5.05 4.39 -0.17
CA ILE A 60 5.75 3.28 0.47
C ILE A 60 4.79 2.10 0.69
N GLY A 61 3.55 2.38 1.12
CA GLY A 61 2.59 1.34 1.46
C GLY A 61 2.28 0.37 0.33
N VAL A 62 2.15 0.87 -0.89
CA VAL A 62 1.86 0.04 -2.09
C VAL A 62 3.10 -0.51 -2.78
N ASN A 63 4.29 0.00 -2.47
CA ASN A 63 5.54 -0.45 -3.09
C ASN A 63 6.37 -1.37 -2.18
N VAL A 64 6.10 -1.37 -0.87
CA VAL A 64 6.82 -2.20 0.11
C VAL A 64 5.95 -3.36 0.60
N GLY A 65 4.64 -3.20 0.59
CA GLY A 65 3.72 -4.24 1.03
C GLY A 65 3.84 -4.61 2.52
N ALA A 66 4.48 -3.76 3.34
CA ALA A 66 4.59 -3.96 4.77
C ALA A 66 3.23 -3.91 5.47
N ARG A 67 3.09 -4.59 6.62
CA ARG A 67 1.92 -4.35 7.47
C ARG A 67 1.96 -2.94 8.03
N ILE A 68 0.81 -2.33 8.25
CA ILE A 68 0.76 -0.96 8.79
C ILE A 68 1.51 -0.82 10.12
N SER A 69 1.54 -1.88 10.96
CA SER A 69 2.32 -1.90 12.19
C SER A 69 3.82 -1.75 11.96
N ASP A 70 4.31 -2.34 10.87
CA ASP A 70 5.72 -2.26 10.49
C ASP A 70 5.99 -0.94 9.78
N LEU A 71 5.12 -0.56 8.84
CA LEU A 71 5.24 0.66 8.02
C LEU A 71 5.37 1.94 8.85
N ILE A 72 4.55 2.11 9.87
CA ILE A 72 4.58 3.32 10.73
C ILE A 72 5.85 3.44 11.58
N GLU A 73 6.65 2.39 11.68
CA GLU A 73 7.93 2.38 12.38
C GLU A 73 9.14 2.57 11.47
N PHE A 74 8.92 2.74 10.17
CA PHE A 74 10.02 2.96 9.24
C PHE A 74 10.74 4.27 9.52
N THR A 75 12.06 4.21 9.34
CA THR A 75 13.00 5.33 9.47
C THR A 75 13.82 5.44 8.19
N PRO A 76 14.61 6.49 7.96
CA PRO A 76 15.54 6.55 6.84
C PRO A 76 16.50 5.35 6.79
N ARG A 77 16.86 4.78 7.96
CA ARG A 77 17.66 3.55 8.05
C ARG A 77 17.03 2.36 7.31
N THR A 78 15.70 2.26 7.31
CA THR A 78 14.95 1.20 6.61
C THR A 78 15.24 1.19 5.12
N PHE A 79 15.62 2.33 4.54
CA PHE A 79 15.87 2.51 3.11
C PHE A 79 17.34 2.79 2.78
N ALA A 80 18.26 2.57 3.72
CA ALA A 80 19.66 2.89 3.53
C ALA A 80 20.26 2.14 2.32
N GLY A 81 20.94 2.89 1.45
CA GLY A 81 21.61 2.36 0.26
C GLY A 81 20.66 1.83 -0.82
N GLY A 82 19.42 2.35 -0.91
CA GLY A 82 18.45 1.96 -1.94
C GLY A 82 17.80 0.59 -1.72
N ARG A 83 17.90 0.07 -0.50
CA ARG A 83 17.28 -1.21 -0.11
C ARG A 83 16.24 -0.97 0.96
N CYS A 84 15.12 -1.67 0.87
CA CYS A 84 14.18 -1.76 1.98
C CYS A 84 14.58 -2.93 2.89
N GLU A 85 14.93 -2.65 4.14
CA GLU A 85 15.28 -3.67 5.11
C GLU A 85 14.59 -3.42 6.45
N PHE A 86 13.82 -4.39 6.91
CA PHE A 86 13.16 -4.34 8.22
C PHE A 86 12.85 -5.75 8.74
N ARG A 87 12.64 -5.84 10.05
CA ARG A 87 12.19 -7.09 10.68
C ARG A 87 10.70 -7.02 10.95
N ALA A 88 9.92 -7.91 10.31
CA ALA A 88 8.46 -7.92 10.44
C ALA A 88 8.03 -8.27 11.86
N HIS A 89 7.27 -7.41 12.54
CA HIS A 89 6.83 -7.60 13.93
C HIS A 89 6.10 -8.92 14.16
N LYS A 90 5.18 -9.27 13.25
CA LYS A 90 4.34 -10.47 13.45
C LYS A 90 5.10 -11.78 13.34
N THR A 91 6.12 -11.85 12.47
CA THR A 91 6.81 -13.11 12.12
C THR A 91 8.26 -13.15 12.60
N GLY A 92 8.83 -12.02 13.02
CA GLY A 92 10.25 -11.88 13.35
C GLY A 92 11.19 -12.04 12.15
N LYS A 93 10.67 -12.33 10.95
CA LYS A 93 11.48 -12.58 9.75
C LYS A 93 12.07 -11.28 9.22
N LEU A 94 13.31 -11.34 8.76
CA LEU A 94 13.95 -10.24 8.05
C LEU A 94 13.36 -10.14 6.65
N VAL A 95 12.95 -8.92 6.26
CA VAL A 95 12.54 -8.56 4.90
C VAL A 95 13.65 -7.72 4.31
N ARG A 96 14.14 -8.07 3.13
CA ARG A 96 15.17 -7.33 2.41
C ARG A 96 14.96 -7.47 0.90
N TYR A 97 14.90 -6.33 0.19
CA TYR A 97 14.89 -6.27 -1.27
C TYR A 97 15.32 -4.87 -1.75
N GLU A 98 15.74 -4.80 -3.01
CA GLU A 98 16.04 -3.52 -3.66
C GLU A 98 14.74 -2.73 -3.85
N ILE A 99 14.79 -1.41 -3.64
CA ILE A 99 13.66 -0.52 -3.92
C ILE A 99 13.93 0.22 -5.23
N ASP A 100 12.87 0.49 -5.97
CA ASP A 100 12.96 1.28 -7.19
C ASP A 100 13.62 2.64 -6.93
N HIS A 101 14.48 3.07 -7.87
CA HIS A 101 15.26 4.30 -7.73
C HIS A 101 14.38 5.56 -7.61
N GLU A 102 13.26 5.63 -8.33
CA GLU A 102 12.36 6.79 -8.27
C GLU A 102 11.68 6.86 -6.90
N ILE A 103 11.22 5.72 -6.38
CA ILE A 103 10.63 5.61 -5.04
C ILE A 103 11.65 5.99 -3.98
N TYR A 104 12.89 5.49 -4.10
CA TYR A 104 13.97 5.84 -3.20
C TYR A 104 14.27 7.34 -3.22
N SER A 105 14.33 7.95 -4.41
CA SER A 105 14.54 9.38 -4.57
C SER A 105 13.46 10.22 -3.89
N GLU A 106 12.18 9.83 -4.02
CA GLU A 106 11.08 10.53 -3.34
C GLU A 106 11.16 10.42 -1.81
N ILE A 107 11.56 9.26 -1.30
CA ILE A 107 11.81 9.09 0.14
C ILE A 107 12.95 9.98 0.61
N GLN A 108 14.06 10.09 -0.15
CA GLN A 108 15.20 10.95 0.19
C GLN A 108 14.79 12.42 0.19
N LYS A 109 14.09 12.89 -0.82
CA LYS A 109 13.54 14.27 -0.86
C LYS A 109 12.71 14.59 0.39
N TYR A 110 11.87 13.68 0.81
CA TYR A 110 11.07 13.85 2.02
C TYR A 110 11.93 13.89 3.29
N VAL A 111 12.93 13.02 3.39
CA VAL A 111 13.89 12.97 4.51
C VAL A 111 14.69 14.27 4.61
N ASP A 112 15.20 14.76 3.48
CA ASP A 112 16.00 15.99 3.39
C ASP A 112 15.16 17.22 3.71
N GLU A 113 13.94 17.31 3.17
CA GLU A 113 13.00 18.41 3.40
C GLU A 113 12.71 18.66 4.89
N PHE A 114 12.55 17.57 5.66
CA PHE A 114 12.25 17.65 7.09
C PHE A 114 13.47 17.37 7.99
N HIS A 115 14.66 17.29 7.42
CA HIS A 115 15.94 17.07 8.13
C HIS A 115 15.87 15.86 9.08
N PHE A 116 15.29 14.73 8.62
CA PHE A 116 15.16 13.55 9.45
C PHE A 116 16.52 12.86 9.63
N SER A 117 16.90 12.61 10.88
CA SER A 117 18.05 11.75 11.17
C SER A 117 17.75 10.30 10.78
N ILE A 118 18.80 9.49 10.66
CA ILE A 118 18.69 8.09 10.23
C ILE A 118 17.75 7.23 11.09
N ASN A 119 17.50 7.63 12.33
CA ASN A 119 16.62 6.94 13.28
C ASN A 119 15.28 7.64 13.52
N THR A 120 15.02 8.74 12.84
CA THR A 120 13.76 9.48 12.96
C THR A 120 12.65 8.71 12.26
N PHE A 121 11.49 8.53 12.90
CA PHE A 121 10.33 7.94 12.23
C PHE A 121 9.92 8.77 11.01
N LEU A 122 9.74 8.13 9.85
CA LEU A 122 9.26 8.81 8.63
C LEU A 122 7.85 9.38 8.83
N PHE A 123 7.02 8.66 9.57
CA PHE A 123 5.62 9.02 9.79
C PHE A 123 5.41 9.60 11.19
N ARG A 124 6.09 10.72 11.48
CA ARG A 124 5.94 11.39 12.78
C ARG A 124 4.52 11.93 12.96
N ALA A 125 4.03 11.82 14.17
CA ALA A 125 2.76 12.41 14.55
C ALA A 125 2.88 13.94 14.67
N SER A 126 1.74 14.62 14.64
CA SER A 126 1.66 16.07 14.87
C SER A 126 0.57 16.36 15.88
N TYR A 127 0.86 17.27 16.79
CA TYR A 127 -0.09 17.71 17.82
C TYR A 127 -0.09 19.24 17.91
N GLY A 128 -1.27 19.84 17.96
CA GLY A 128 -1.38 21.30 17.91
C GLY A 128 -0.75 21.86 16.64
N LYS A 129 0.31 22.66 16.79
CA LYS A 129 1.07 23.27 15.69
C LYS A 129 2.43 22.63 15.47
N GLU A 130 2.75 21.54 16.14
CA GLU A 130 4.10 20.94 16.15
C GLU A 130 4.11 19.52 15.61
N ILE A 131 5.23 19.15 14.99
CA ILE A 131 5.57 17.76 14.67
C ILE A 131 6.28 17.19 15.88
N ILE A 132 5.69 16.16 16.50
CA ILE A 132 6.27 15.52 17.67
C ILE A 132 7.25 14.40 17.29
N SER A 133 8.08 13.95 18.22
CA SER A 133 9.11 12.93 17.96
C SER A 133 8.54 11.53 17.74
N ASP A 134 7.33 11.24 18.22
CA ASP A 134 6.71 9.93 18.08
C ASP A 134 6.06 9.74 16.72
N ARG A 135 5.87 8.48 16.32
CA ARG A 135 5.19 8.09 15.07
C ARG A 135 3.68 8.22 15.17
N ILE A 136 3.03 8.24 14.02
CA ILE A 136 1.56 8.11 13.97
C ILE A 136 1.14 6.72 14.48
N TYR A 137 -0.06 6.65 15.03
CA TYR A 137 -0.69 5.38 15.42
C TYR A 137 -1.49 4.78 14.24
N ARG A 138 -1.74 3.48 14.30
CA ARG A 138 -2.52 2.75 13.28
C ARG A 138 -3.87 3.41 12.98
N GLN A 139 -4.56 3.94 13.99
CA GLN A 139 -5.83 4.64 13.80
C GLN A 139 -5.65 5.96 13.03
N MET A 140 -4.53 6.67 13.21
CA MET A 140 -4.25 7.89 12.44
C MET A 140 -4.01 7.55 10.95
N ALA A 141 -3.22 6.51 10.67
CA ALA A 141 -3.03 6.01 9.31
C ALA A 141 -4.35 5.54 8.69
N TRP A 142 -5.18 4.84 9.45
CA TRP A 142 -6.50 4.41 9.01
C TRP A 142 -7.41 5.60 8.66
N ARG A 143 -7.49 6.62 9.52
CA ARG A 143 -8.28 7.84 9.28
C ARG A 143 -7.81 8.57 8.03
N GLU A 144 -6.51 8.64 7.82
CA GLU A 144 -5.94 9.33 6.66
C GLU A 144 -6.26 8.59 5.36
N ILE A 145 -6.10 7.27 5.33
CA ILE A 145 -6.47 6.44 4.18
C ILE A 145 -7.96 6.61 3.84
N HIS A 146 -8.84 6.59 4.85
CA HIS A 146 -10.28 6.78 4.63
C HIS A 146 -10.63 8.19 4.16
N ARG A 147 -9.95 9.22 4.69
CA ARG A 147 -10.13 10.61 4.23
C ARG A 147 -9.79 10.73 2.76
N LEU A 148 -8.64 10.24 2.35
CA LEU A 148 -8.19 10.28 0.96
C LEU A 148 -9.07 9.43 0.04
N ALA A 149 -9.47 8.25 0.45
CA ALA A 149 -10.38 7.40 -0.30
C ALA A 149 -11.74 8.08 -0.52
N LYS A 150 -12.28 8.74 0.51
CA LYS A 150 -13.51 9.52 0.39
C LYS A 150 -13.37 10.69 -0.59
N LEU A 151 -12.26 11.42 -0.54
CA LEU A 151 -11.99 12.52 -1.48
C LEU A 151 -11.79 12.02 -2.92
N ALA A 152 -11.23 10.83 -3.09
CA ALA A 152 -11.06 10.18 -4.38
C ALA A 152 -12.32 9.47 -4.91
N ASN A 153 -13.45 9.54 -4.18
CA ASN A 153 -14.71 8.86 -4.48
C ASN A 153 -14.54 7.33 -4.63
N VAL A 154 -13.78 6.71 -3.73
CA VAL A 154 -13.64 5.25 -3.67
C VAL A 154 -14.90 4.64 -3.05
N GLU A 155 -15.61 3.79 -3.79
CA GLU A 155 -16.93 3.26 -3.41
C GLU A 155 -16.89 1.88 -2.73
N TYR A 156 -15.71 1.30 -2.53
CA TYR A 156 -15.54 -0.02 -1.91
C TYR A 156 -14.82 0.11 -0.55
N CYS A 157 -14.95 -0.93 0.27
CA CYS A 157 -14.36 -0.95 1.61
C CYS A 157 -12.83 -0.92 1.54
N VAL A 158 -12.24 0.10 2.14
CA VAL A 158 -10.78 0.28 2.24
C VAL A 158 -10.32 0.35 3.68
N GLY A 159 -9.03 0.15 3.91
CA GLY A 159 -8.41 0.25 5.20
C GLY A 159 -6.89 0.17 5.13
N THR A 160 -6.23 0.08 6.26
CA THR A 160 -4.75 0.00 6.29
C THR A 160 -4.20 -1.23 5.57
N HIS A 161 -4.97 -2.30 5.48
CA HIS A 161 -4.61 -3.49 4.71
C HIS A 161 -4.73 -3.30 3.19
N SER A 162 -5.47 -2.29 2.71
CA SER A 162 -5.60 -2.00 1.27
C SER A 162 -4.25 -1.72 0.63
N LEU A 163 -3.34 -1.01 1.30
CA LEU A 163 -1.99 -0.75 0.80
C LEU A 163 -1.24 -2.05 0.49
N ARG A 164 -1.17 -2.94 1.46
CA ARG A 164 -0.49 -4.23 1.30
C ARG A 164 -1.20 -5.18 0.34
N LYS A 165 -2.54 -5.13 0.29
CA LYS A 165 -3.32 -5.89 -0.70
C LYS A 165 -3.09 -5.38 -2.11
N SER A 166 -2.95 -4.06 -2.30
CA SER A 166 -2.62 -3.46 -3.60
C SER A 166 -1.23 -3.88 -4.07
N TYR A 167 -0.22 -3.82 -3.21
CA TYR A 167 1.11 -4.34 -3.52
C TYR A 167 1.05 -5.77 -4.07
N ALA A 168 0.40 -6.67 -3.34
CA ALA A 168 0.29 -8.06 -3.74
C ALA A 168 -0.53 -8.25 -5.02
N ARG A 169 -1.65 -7.52 -5.16
CA ARG A 169 -2.51 -7.59 -6.32
C ARG A 169 -1.82 -7.09 -7.58
N TRP A 170 -1.14 -5.97 -7.51
CA TRP A 170 -0.47 -5.38 -8.66
C TRP A 170 0.75 -6.20 -9.10
N LEU A 171 1.50 -6.81 -8.18
CA LEU A 171 2.56 -7.76 -8.53
C LEU A 171 1.99 -8.97 -9.28
N TYR A 172 0.89 -9.52 -8.80
CA TYR A 172 0.21 -10.64 -9.46
C TYR A 172 -0.34 -10.24 -10.84
N ASP A 173 -0.95 -9.08 -10.97
CA ASP A 173 -1.48 -8.56 -12.24
C ASP A 173 -0.35 -8.22 -13.23
N ALA A 174 0.83 -7.86 -12.74
CA ALA A 174 2.05 -7.68 -13.54
C ALA A 174 2.70 -9.00 -14.00
N GLY A 175 2.13 -10.15 -13.61
CA GLY A 175 2.57 -11.48 -14.06
C GLY A 175 3.46 -12.24 -13.07
N MET A 176 3.70 -11.71 -11.86
CA MET A 176 4.41 -12.47 -10.84
C MET A 176 3.57 -13.68 -10.40
N ASN A 177 4.21 -14.85 -10.26
CA ASN A 177 3.46 -16.03 -9.84
C ASN A 177 3.00 -15.93 -8.37
N LEU A 178 1.93 -16.66 -8.04
CA LEU A 178 1.31 -16.56 -6.73
C LEU A 178 2.23 -16.97 -5.57
N SER A 179 3.12 -17.95 -5.81
CA SER A 179 4.06 -18.43 -4.79
C SER A 179 5.09 -17.37 -4.44
N ASP A 180 5.59 -16.62 -5.43
CA ASP A 180 6.53 -15.52 -5.22
C ASP A 180 5.86 -14.34 -4.49
N VAL A 181 4.63 -13.98 -4.88
CA VAL A 181 3.84 -12.99 -4.15
C VAL A 181 3.62 -13.42 -2.70
N ALA A 182 3.30 -14.70 -2.46
CA ALA A 182 3.13 -15.25 -1.11
C ALA A 182 4.43 -15.16 -0.30
N ALA A 183 5.56 -15.49 -0.92
CA ALA A 183 6.88 -15.39 -0.28
C ALA A 183 7.22 -13.95 0.12
N LEU A 184 6.99 -12.97 -0.76
CA LEU A 184 7.18 -11.54 -0.46
C LEU A 184 6.28 -11.07 0.70
N LEU A 185 5.06 -11.59 0.78
CA LEU A 185 4.15 -11.32 1.88
C LEU A 185 4.44 -12.15 3.14
N GLN A 186 5.37 -13.09 3.09
CA GLN A 186 5.64 -14.05 4.17
C GLN A 186 4.39 -14.87 4.54
N HIS A 187 3.57 -15.21 3.57
CA HIS A 187 2.47 -16.14 3.74
C HIS A 187 2.97 -17.57 3.60
N GLU A 188 2.57 -18.46 4.49
CA GLU A 188 2.96 -19.87 4.46
C GLU A 188 2.24 -20.66 3.35
N ASP A 189 0.99 -20.26 3.05
CA ASP A 189 0.16 -20.88 2.04
C ASP A 189 -0.19 -19.88 0.92
N PRO A 190 0.17 -20.17 -0.36
CA PRO A 190 -0.19 -19.33 -1.51
C PRO A 190 -1.70 -19.13 -1.67
N MET A 191 -2.54 -20.09 -1.27
CA MET A 191 -4.00 -19.94 -1.32
C MET A 191 -4.50 -18.85 -0.39
N THR A 192 -3.79 -18.60 0.72
CA THR A 192 -4.05 -17.44 1.58
C THR A 192 -3.82 -16.14 0.85
N THR A 193 -2.79 -16.08 -0.01
CA THR A 193 -2.51 -14.91 -0.84
C THR A 193 -3.61 -14.68 -1.87
N LEU A 194 -4.08 -15.72 -2.54
CA LEU A 194 -5.17 -15.60 -3.52
C LEU A 194 -6.43 -14.98 -2.91
N ARG A 195 -6.84 -15.48 -1.75
CA ARG A 195 -7.97 -14.91 -0.99
C ARG A 195 -7.68 -13.49 -0.49
N TYR A 196 -6.44 -13.24 -0.12
CA TYR A 196 -6.00 -11.95 0.40
C TYR A 196 -6.07 -10.85 -0.65
N ILE A 197 -5.69 -11.12 -1.91
CA ILE A 197 -5.72 -10.16 -3.01
C ILE A 197 -7.09 -10.05 -3.69
N CYS A 198 -8.10 -10.69 -3.14
CA CYS A 198 -9.50 -10.61 -3.60
C CYS A 198 -9.67 -10.96 -5.08
N ILE A 199 -8.99 -12.01 -5.55
CA ILE A 199 -9.24 -12.59 -6.87
C ILE A 199 -10.47 -13.49 -6.76
N ASP A 200 -11.50 -13.12 -7.49
CA ASP A 200 -12.72 -13.94 -7.63
C ASP A 200 -12.62 -14.83 -8.88
N SER A 201 -13.60 -15.74 -8.97
CA SER A 201 -13.69 -16.66 -10.11
C SER A 201 -14.00 -15.95 -11.44
N GLU A 202 -14.55 -14.73 -11.39
CA GLU A 202 -14.92 -13.94 -12.56
C GLU A 202 -13.70 -13.34 -13.25
N SER A 203 -12.75 -12.79 -12.49
CA SER A 203 -11.48 -12.29 -13.05
C SER A 203 -10.64 -13.42 -13.67
N THR A 204 -10.85 -14.66 -13.23
CA THR A 204 -10.19 -15.84 -13.81
C THR A 204 -10.87 -16.28 -15.11
N LYS A 205 -12.19 -16.10 -15.25
CA LYS A 205 -12.94 -16.36 -16.49
C LYS A 205 -12.53 -15.40 -17.60
N ASP A 206 -12.49 -14.10 -17.31
CA ASP A 206 -12.08 -13.06 -18.29
C ASP A 206 -10.65 -13.31 -18.83
N LYS A 207 -9.72 -13.74 -17.97
CA LYS A 207 -8.37 -14.13 -18.40
C LYS A 207 -8.39 -15.36 -19.30
N ARG A 208 -9.27 -16.34 -19.03
CA ARG A 208 -9.40 -17.55 -19.84
C ARG A 208 -9.98 -17.28 -21.23
N GLU A 209 -10.93 -16.37 -21.36
CA GLU A 209 -11.56 -16.02 -22.65
C GLU A 209 -10.57 -15.42 -23.64
N HIS A 210 -9.47 -14.84 -23.17
CA HIS A 210 -8.40 -14.26 -23.97
C HIS A 210 -7.27 -15.25 -24.32
N ILE A 211 -7.28 -16.46 -23.72
CA ILE A 211 -6.27 -17.49 -24.01
C ILE A 211 -6.79 -18.38 -25.14
N ARG A 212 -6.20 -18.24 -26.32
CA ARG A 212 -6.47 -19.11 -27.46
C ARG A 212 -5.26 -20.01 -27.73
N PHE A 213 -5.49 -21.32 -27.67
CA PHE A 213 -4.53 -22.31 -28.14
C PHE A 213 -4.71 -22.49 -29.64
N VAL A 214 -3.90 -21.84 -30.44
CA VAL A 214 -3.88 -22.05 -31.90
C VAL A 214 -2.77 -23.04 -32.23
N PRO A 215 -3.07 -24.19 -32.88
CA PRO A 215 -2.01 -25.10 -33.33
C PRO A 215 -1.03 -24.36 -34.24
N LYS A 216 0.25 -24.45 -33.94
CA LYS A 216 1.31 -23.81 -34.78
C LYS A 216 1.53 -24.47 -36.12
N PHE A 217 0.90 -25.62 -36.37
CA PHE A 217 1.02 -26.36 -37.63
C PHE A 217 -0.37 -26.58 -38.23
N ARG A 218 -0.64 -25.94 -39.37
CA ARG A 218 -1.52 -26.46 -40.36
C ARG A 218 -0.65 -27.22 -41.39
N PRO A 219 -1.00 -28.46 -41.78
CA PRO A 219 -0.30 -29.15 -42.84
C PRO A 219 -0.44 -28.40 -44.17
#